data_87017d924823563737879afaff2d655f
#
_entry.id   87017d924823563737879afaff2d655f
#
_cell.length_a   1.000
_cell.length_b   1.000
_cell.length_c   1.000
_cell.angle_alpha   90.00
_cell.angle_beta   90.00
_cell.angle_gamma   90.00
#
_symmetry.space_group_name_H-M   'P 1'
#
loop_
_entity.id
_entity.type
_entity.pdbx_description
1 polymer ?
#
loop_
_entity_poly.entity_id
_entity_poly.type
_entity_poly.pdbx_seq_one_letter_code
_entity_poly.pdbx_strand_id
1 'polypeptide(L)'
;MKNILILGAGKSSTVLIKYLSNLSEKFNLKIKVAALDVSYFFSNPLNNVLPIELDINNLDQLKRNMMNVSLVVSMLPNFMHFKIAKICSNIGKNLITASYLTSEIKKLHNDFLKKNAFLLMEMGLDPGIDHMSAMKIIHKLGRDYNLKSFESYTGGLLTPNSKSYNPWNYKFTWNSKNVILAGSQGAIYLENKKKVKLSYDEIFNKINLIEIPQLGVFEGYANRDSIKYLDIYNLKNIDTLFRGTLRNRGFSSAWNLLVKLGLTDDKTSVNKSLNMTYNNFLKSKVFKNKKEDIQKLISSKFNIK
;
A
#
# COMPACT_ATOMS: atom_id res chain seq x y z
N MET A 1 -22.76 10.99 21.43
CA MET A 1 -21.35 10.55 21.26
C MET A 1 -21.29 9.61 20.07
N LYS A 2 -20.40 9.86 19.09
CA LYS A 2 -20.21 9.00 17.91
C LYS A 2 -19.10 8.00 18.20
N ASN A 3 -19.40 6.71 18.13
CA ASN A 3 -18.44 5.64 18.38
C ASN A 3 -17.80 5.18 17.06
N ILE A 4 -16.48 5.13 17.00
CA ILE A 4 -15.69 4.66 15.86
C ILE A 4 -14.91 3.41 16.31
N LEU A 5 -14.90 2.36 15.49
CA LEU A 5 -14.04 1.18 15.67
C LEU A 5 -12.95 1.18 14.62
N ILE A 6 -11.70 1.23 15.04
CA ILE A 6 -10.53 1.08 14.18
C ILE A 6 -10.00 -0.35 14.35
N LEU A 7 -9.97 -1.11 13.27
CA LEU A 7 -9.42 -2.46 13.22
C LEU A 7 -7.99 -2.40 12.70
N GLY A 8 -7.02 -2.72 13.54
CA GLY A 8 -5.59 -2.67 13.26
C GLY A 8 -4.88 -1.51 13.95
N ALA A 9 -3.83 -1.83 14.70
CA ALA A 9 -2.99 -0.91 15.49
C ALA A 9 -1.55 -0.79 14.94
N GLY A 10 -1.38 -1.00 13.63
CA GLY A 10 -0.07 -0.99 12.96
C GLY A 10 0.48 0.42 12.70
N LYS A 11 1.64 0.48 12.05
CA LYS A 11 2.37 1.74 11.76
C LYS A 11 1.51 2.81 11.09
N SER A 12 0.68 2.42 10.12
CA SER A 12 -0.18 3.37 9.37
C SER A 12 -1.36 3.89 10.18
N SER A 13 -1.87 3.13 11.15
CA SER A 13 -3.04 3.51 11.94
C SER A 13 -2.70 4.44 13.11
N THR A 14 -1.47 4.41 13.63
CA THR A 14 -1.07 5.20 14.80
C THR A 14 -1.29 6.69 14.60
N VAL A 15 -0.95 7.23 13.42
CA VAL A 15 -1.15 8.66 13.11
C VAL A 15 -2.64 9.00 13.02
N LEU A 16 -3.43 8.15 12.37
CA LEU A 16 -4.88 8.31 12.28
C LEU A 16 -5.53 8.30 13.67
N ILE A 17 -5.13 7.38 14.54
CA ILE A 17 -5.67 7.26 15.90
C ILE A 17 -5.35 8.52 16.72
N LYS A 18 -4.10 9.00 16.67
CA LYS A 18 -3.70 10.25 17.32
C LYS A 18 -4.49 11.46 16.78
N TYR A 19 -4.63 11.55 15.47
CA TYR A 19 -5.40 12.63 14.83
C TYR A 19 -6.86 12.63 15.29
N LEU A 20 -7.53 11.49 15.29
CA LEU A 20 -8.92 11.36 15.75
C LEU A 20 -9.05 11.62 17.26
N SER A 21 -8.07 11.19 18.06
CA SER A 21 -8.02 11.49 19.50
C SER A 21 -7.98 13.00 19.76
N ASN A 22 -7.13 13.74 19.02
CA ASN A 22 -7.06 15.20 19.13
C ASN A 22 -8.37 15.92 18.73
N LEU A 23 -9.15 15.29 17.86
CA LEU A 23 -10.45 15.82 17.42
C LEU A 23 -11.64 15.30 18.26
N SER A 24 -11.38 14.37 19.18
CA SER A 24 -12.44 13.60 19.84
C SER A 24 -13.38 14.45 20.69
N GLU A 25 -12.89 15.47 21.38
CA GLU A 25 -13.71 16.41 22.16
C GLU A 25 -14.56 17.29 21.23
N LYS A 26 -13.91 17.90 20.22
CA LYS A 26 -14.58 18.80 19.25
C LYS A 26 -15.74 18.12 18.53
N PHE A 27 -15.61 16.86 18.17
CA PHE A 27 -16.62 16.12 17.41
C PHE A 27 -17.42 15.09 18.24
N ASN A 28 -17.20 15.06 19.55
CA ASN A 28 -17.83 14.13 20.50
C ASN A 28 -17.65 12.67 20.04
N LEU A 29 -16.38 12.26 19.85
CA LEU A 29 -16.00 10.92 19.36
C LEU A 29 -15.51 10.05 20.52
N LYS A 30 -15.83 8.76 20.45
CA LYS A 30 -15.20 7.68 21.23
C LYS A 30 -14.59 6.69 20.26
N ILE A 31 -13.31 6.38 20.41
CA ILE A 31 -12.51 5.62 19.48
C ILE A 31 -12.14 4.29 20.14
N LYS A 32 -12.61 3.19 19.60
CA LYS A 32 -12.16 1.85 19.94
C LYS A 32 -11.06 1.43 18.97
N VAL A 33 -9.91 1.01 19.49
CA VAL A 33 -8.79 0.50 18.68
C VAL A 33 -8.62 -0.98 18.96
N ALA A 34 -8.92 -1.82 17.97
CA ALA A 34 -8.92 -3.26 18.14
C ALA A 34 -7.85 -3.93 17.27
N ALA A 35 -6.97 -4.71 17.89
CA ALA A 35 -5.91 -5.47 17.24
C ALA A 35 -5.47 -6.65 18.11
N LEU A 36 -4.68 -7.57 17.56
CA LEU A 36 -4.04 -8.65 18.34
C LEU A 36 -3.09 -8.12 19.41
N ASP A 37 -2.40 -7.02 19.10
CA ASP A 37 -1.52 -6.33 20.04
C ASP A 37 -1.88 -4.84 20.05
N VAL A 38 -2.27 -4.35 21.22
CA VAL A 38 -2.61 -2.96 21.52
C VAL A 38 -1.78 -2.40 22.68
N SER A 39 -0.70 -3.07 23.07
CA SER A 39 0.18 -2.73 24.18
C SER A 39 0.71 -1.30 24.10
N TYR A 40 1.04 -0.83 22.87
CA TYR A 40 1.45 0.55 22.65
C TYR A 40 0.45 1.57 23.19
N PHE A 41 -0.85 1.35 23.00
CA PHE A 41 -1.91 2.28 23.44
C PHE A 41 -2.22 2.17 24.93
N PHE A 42 -1.94 1.02 25.56
CA PHE A 42 -1.97 0.92 27.01
C PHE A 42 -0.81 1.70 27.64
N SER A 43 0.38 1.62 27.06
CA SER A 43 1.56 2.34 27.55
C SER A 43 1.54 3.83 27.19
N ASN A 44 0.81 4.22 26.16
CA ASN A 44 0.68 5.59 25.66
C ASN A 44 -0.81 5.95 25.51
N PRO A 45 -1.53 6.17 26.63
CA PRO A 45 -2.96 6.45 26.60
C PRO A 45 -3.25 7.75 25.85
N LEU A 46 -4.35 7.75 25.10
CA LEU A 46 -4.82 8.87 24.30
C LEU A 46 -6.26 9.23 24.70
N ASN A 47 -6.62 10.51 24.59
CA ASN A 47 -7.96 11.00 24.93
C ASN A 47 -9.04 10.30 24.11
N ASN A 48 -10.09 9.80 24.80
CA ASN A 48 -11.24 9.13 24.20
C ASN A 48 -10.90 7.90 23.33
N VAL A 49 -9.71 7.29 23.54
CA VAL A 49 -9.27 6.06 22.87
C VAL A 49 -9.34 4.90 23.84
N LEU A 50 -10.05 3.84 23.45
CA LEU A 50 -10.17 2.59 24.18
C LEU A 50 -9.47 1.47 23.40
N PRO A 51 -8.28 1.01 23.83
CA PRO A 51 -7.63 -0.15 23.22
C PRO A 51 -8.36 -1.44 23.60
N ILE A 52 -8.51 -2.35 22.63
CA ILE A 52 -9.20 -3.63 22.77
C ILE A 52 -8.33 -4.70 22.13
N GLU A 53 -7.85 -5.65 22.91
CA GLU A 53 -7.21 -6.84 22.36
C GLU A 53 -8.28 -7.73 21.70
N LEU A 54 -8.11 -7.97 20.39
CA LEU A 54 -9.09 -8.65 19.59
C LEU A 54 -8.43 -9.40 18.44
N ASP A 55 -8.73 -10.72 18.39
CA ASP A 55 -8.52 -11.51 17.16
C ASP A 55 -9.73 -11.36 16.25
N ILE A 56 -9.55 -10.83 15.06
CA ILE A 56 -10.63 -10.70 14.05
C ILE A 56 -11.20 -12.06 13.59
N ASN A 57 -10.54 -13.17 13.91
CA ASN A 57 -11.06 -14.51 13.65
C ASN A 57 -12.09 -14.92 14.71
N ASN A 58 -12.10 -14.32 15.87
CA ASN A 58 -13.17 -14.44 16.84
C ASN A 58 -14.38 -13.57 16.39
N LEU A 59 -15.26 -14.18 15.59
CA LEU A 59 -16.39 -13.48 14.95
C LEU A 59 -17.37 -12.91 15.95
N ASP A 60 -17.58 -13.57 17.07
CA ASP A 60 -18.56 -13.12 18.08
C ASP A 60 -18.02 -11.88 18.81
N GLN A 61 -16.75 -11.88 19.19
CA GLN A 61 -16.11 -10.73 19.80
C GLN A 61 -16.06 -9.55 18.81
N LEU A 62 -15.72 -9.80 17.55
CA LEU A 62 -15.69 -8.80 16.50
C LEU A 62 -17.07 -8.17 16.30
N LYS A 63 -18.12 -8.97 16.11
CA LYS A 63 -19.50 -8.48 15.95
C LYS A 63 -19.97 -7.67 17.15
N ARG A 64 -19.74 -8.14 18.38
CA ARG A 64 -20.11 -7.40 19.61
C ARG A 64 -19.46 -6.01 19.63
N ASN A 65 -18.19 -5.89 19.23
CA ASN A 65 -17.51 -4.60 19.16
C ASN A 65 -18.03 -3.70 18.04
N MET A 66 -18.55 -4.28 16.94
CA MET A 66 -19.13 -3.55 15.82
C MET A 66 -20.56 -3.06 16.09
N MET A 67 -21.33 -3.75 16.93
CA MET A 67 -22.77 -3.41 17.13
C MET A 67 -22.97 -1.97 17.60
N ASN A 68 -22.16 -1.49 18.53
CA ASN A 68 -22.32 -0.20 19.20
C ASN A 68 -21.46 0.92 18.61
N VAL A 69 -21.12 0.82 17.29
CA VAL A 69 -20.36 1.85 16.60
C VAL A 69 -21.12 2.37 15.39
N SER A 70 -20.89 3.62 15.04
CA SER A 70 -21.45 4.27 13.84
C SER A 70 -20.58 4.03 12.60
N LEU A 71 -19.28 3.77 12.81
CA LEU A 71 -18.31 3.64 11.75
C LEU A 71 -17.24 2.61 12.11
N VAL A 72 -16.90 1.76 11.17
CA VAL A 72 -15.74 0.87 11.21
C VAL A 72 -14.68 1.40 10.25
N VAL A 73 -13.44 1.55 10.72
CA VAL A 73 -12.27 1.88 9.89
C VAL A 73 -11.35 0.67 9.88
N SER A 74 -11.16 0.06 8.72
CA SER A 74 -10.29 -1.11 8.60
C SER A 74 -8.90 -0.72 8.10
N MET A 75 -7.91 -0.84 8.99
CA MET A 75 -6.48 -0.66 8.73
C MET A 75 -5.73 -2.00 8.72
N LEU A 76 -6.45 -3.07 8.49
CA LEU A 76 -5.94 -4.44 8.40
C LEU A 76 -5.20 -4.70 7.09
N PRO A 77 -4.46 -5.81 6.96
CA PRO A 77 -3.93 -6.27 5.68
C PRO A 77 -5.03 -6.49 4.62
N ASN A 78 -4.70 -6.25 3.35
CA ASN A 78 -5.64 -6.23 2.23
C ASN A 78 -6.54 -7.47 2.14
N PHE A 79 -6.00 -8.66 2.35
CA PHE A 79 -6.75 -9.93 2.26
C PHE A 79 -7.84 -10.10 3.33
N MET A 80 -7.86 -9.27 4.37
CA MET A 80 -8.85 -9.31 5.45
C MET A 80 -10.06 -8.40 5.18
N HIS A 81 -9.96 -7.44 4.27
CA HIS A 81 -11.01 -6.43 4.08
C HIS A 81 -12.32 -7.02 3.57
N PHE A 82 -12.28 -8.05 2.70
CA PHE A 82 -13.51 -8.69 2.23
C PHE A 82 -14.34 -9.28 3.39
N LYS A 83 -13.67 -9.97 4.33
CA LYS A 83 -14.31 -10.51 5.53
C LYS A 83 -15.00 -9.42 6.35
N ILE A 84 -14.30 -8.30 6.59
CA ILE A 84 -14.84 -7.16 7.35
C ILE A 84 -15.99 -6.51 6.59
N ALA A 85 -15.85 -6.27 5.28
CA ALA A 85 -16.89 -5.69 4.44
C ALA A 85 -18.17 -6.55 4.44
N LYS A 86 -18.03 -7.88 4.35
CA LYS A 86 -19.15 -8.82 4.40
C LYS A 86 -19.88 -8.77 5.75
N ILE A 87 -19.16 -8.67 6.86
CA ILE A 87 -19.79 -8.52 8.18
C ILE A 87 -20.50 -7.17 8.26
N CYS A 88 -19.84 -6.06 7.88
CA CYS A 88 -20.43 -4.72 7.90
C CYS A 88 -21.71 -4.64 7.05
N SER A 89 -21.70 -5.20 5.83
CA SER A 89 -22.88 -5.23 4.95
C SER A 89 -24.05 -6.00 5.60
N ASN A 90 -23.78 -7.13 6.26
CA ASN A 90 -24.82 -7.94 6.90
C ASN A 90 -25.48 -7.22 8.08
N ILE A 91 -24.69 -6.52 8.90
CA ILE A 91 -25.19 -5.86 10.12
C ILE A 91 -25.47 -4.35 9.93
N GLY A 92 -25.34 -3.82 8.70
CA GLY A 92 -25.65 -2.42 8.38
C GLY A 92 -24.67 -1.43 9.02
N LYS A 93 -23.36 -1.70 8.98
CA LYS A 93 -22.33 -0.79 9.50
C LYS A 93 -21.55 -0.09 8.39
N ASN A 94 -21.35 1.20 8.55
CA ASN A 94 -20.48 1.98 7.66
C ASN A 94 -19.05 1.48 7.76
N LEU A 95 -18.37 1.38 6.61
CA LEU A 95 -16.98 0.93 6.53
C LEU A 95 -16.14 1.87 5.69
N ILE A 96 -14.95 2.20 6.20
CA ILE A 96 -13.90 2.93 5.49
C ILE A 96 -12.62 2.12 5.51
N THR A 97 -11.89 2.09 4.39
CA THR A 97 -10.54 1.51 4.31
C THR A 97 -9.67 2.21 3.27
N ALA A 98 -8.36 2.20 3.50
CA ALA A 98 -7.35 2.77 2.59
C ALA A 98 -6.97 1.84 1.42
N SER A 99 -7.50 0.62 1.37
CA SER A 99 -7.11 -0.38 0.38
C SER A 99 -7.88 -0.24 -0.93
N TYR A 100 -7.28 -0.77 -2.01
CA TYR A 100 -7.91 -0.84 -3.33
C TYR A 100 -9.21 -1.63 -3.31
N LEU A 101 -10.19 -1.15 -4.07
CA LEU A 101 -11.44 -1.85 -4.31
C LEU A 101 -11.19 -3.12 -5.13
N THR A 102 -11.60 -4.26 -4.57
CA THR A 102 -11.58 -5.54 -5.29
C THR A 102 -12.94 -5.86 -5.92
N SER A 103 -12.94 -6.72 -6.95
CA SER A 103 -14.19 -7.16 -7.59
C SER A 103 -15.15 -7.86 -6.63
N GLU A 104 -14.63 -8.57 -5.64
CA GLU A 104 -15.42 -9.25 -4.60
C GLU A 104 -16.11 -8.26 -3.67
N ILE A 105 -15.37 -7.23 -3.21
CA ILE A 105 -15.94 -6.18 -2.35
C ILE A 105 -16.96 -5.35 -3.12
N LYS A 106 -16.73 -5.07 -4.42
CA LYS A 106 -17.67 -4.34 -5.27
C LYS A 106 -19.04 -5.01 -5.34
N LYS A 107 -19.10 -6.34 -5.31
CA LYS A 107 -20.36 -7.11 -5.30
C LYS A 107 -21.24 -6.85 -4.06
N LEU A 108 -20.65 -6.38 -2.96
CA LEU A 108 -21.38 -6.06 -1.73
C LEU A 108 -22.12 -4.71 -1.78
N HIS A 109 -22.00 -3.95 -2.87
CA HIS A 109 -22.60 -2.62 -3.01
C HIS A 109 -24.09 -2.59 -2.65
N ASN A 110 -24.89 -3.49 -3.26
CA ASN A 110 -26.33 -3.55 -3.00
C ASN A 110 -26.66 -4.00 -1.58
N ASP A 111 -25.82 -4.83 -0.94
CA ASP A 111 -26.02 -5.27 0.45
C ASP A 111 -25.84 -4.08 1.41
N PHE A 112 -24.87 -3.19 1.17
CA PHE A 112 -24.71 -1.96 1.94
C PHE A 112 -25.89 -1.00 1.73
N LEU A 113 -26.35 -0.80 0.48
CA LEU A 113 -27.49 0.07 0.17
C LEU A 113 -28.77 -0.39 0.86
N LYS A 114 -29.08 -1.70 0.82
CA LYS A 114 -30.26 -2.27 1.48
C LYS A 114 -30.27 -2.04 3.00
N LYS A 115 -29.11 -1.83 3.61
CA LYS A 115 -28.95 -1.58 5.04
C LYS A 115 -28.77 -0.10 5.39
N ASN A 116 -28.94 0.79 4.40
CA ASN A 116 -28.67 2.23 4.54
C ASN A 116 -27.28 2.52 5.14
N ALA A 117 -26.28 1.74 4.70
CA ALA A 117 -24.89 1.88 5.08
C ALA A 117 -24.03 2.18 3.87
N PHE A 118 -22.85 2.77 4.10
CA PHE A 118 -21.89 3.05 3.03
C PHE A 118 -20.60 2.24 3.22
N LEU A 119 -19.93 2.03 2.10
CA LEU A 119 -18.57 1.50 2.03
C LEU A 119 -17.71 2.49 1.22
N LEU A 120 -16.69 3.06 1.86
CA LEU A 120 -15.69 3.89 1.21
C LEU A 120 -14.36 3.14 1.16
N MET A 121 -13.98 2.74 -0.04
CA MET A 121 -12.68 2.16 -0.34
C MET A 121 -11.70 3.25 -0.81
N GLU A 122 -10.41 2.91 -0.85
CA GLU A 122 -9.38 3.77 -1.44
C GLU A 122 -9.27 5.14 -0.73
N MET A 123 -9.43 5.15 0.60
CA MET A 123 -9.34 6.36 1.42
C MET A 123 -7.94 6.52 2.05
N GLY A 124 -6.89 6.32 1.24
CA GLY A 124 -5.48 6.43 1.63
C GLY A 124 -4.72 7.49 0.83
N LEU A 125 -3.42 7.26 0.66
CA LEU A 125 -2.55 8.08 -0.19
C LEU A 125 -2.59 7.58 -1.64
N ASP A 126 -2.21 6.32 -1.85
CA ASP A 126 -2.28 5.55 -3.10
C ASP A 126 -2.71 4.11 -2.73
N PRO A 127 -4.02 3.86 -2.83
CA PRO A 127 -5.08 4.65 -3.47
C PRO A 127 -5.76 5.66 -2.53
N GLY A 128 -6.08 6.85 -3.09
CA GLY A 128 -6.91 7.86 -2.43
C GLY A 128 -6.57 9.29 -2.83
N ILE A 129 -5.63 9.93 -2.15
CA ILE A 129 -5.21 11.32 -2.44
C ILE A 129 -4.70 11.46 -3.88
N ASP A 130 -4.03 10.45 -4.41
CA ASP A 130 -3.61 10.39 -5.83
C ASP A 130 -4.78 10.55 -6.78
N HIS A 131 -5.90 9.87 -6.52
CA HIS A 131 -7.13 10.00 -7.34
C HIS A 131 -7.80 11.36 -7.17
N MET A 132 -7.89 11.86 -5.93
CA MET A 132 -8.50 13.16 -5.64
C MET A 132 -7.71 14.29 -6.31
N SER A 133 -6.37 14.26 -6.24
CA SER A 133 -5.50 15.24 -6.90
C SER A 133 -5.59 15.16 -8.42
N ALA A 134 -5.60 13.93 -8.98
CA ALA A 134 -5.79 13.70 -10.40
C ALA A 134 -7.11 14.31 -10.89
N MET A 135 -8.23 13.96 -10.25
CA MET A 135 -9.56 14.46 -10.63
C MET A 135 -9.69 15.97 -10.45
N LYS A 136 -9.07 16.53 -9.40
CA LYS A 136 -9.04 18.00 -9.22
C LYS A 136 -8.38 18.70 -10.42
N ILE A 137 -7.26 18.15 -10.93
CA ILE A 137 -6.55 18.72 -12.08
C ILE A 137 -7.39 18.51 -13.37
N ILE A 138 -7.88 17.30 -13.60
CA ILE A 138 -8.69 16.96 -14.77
C ILE A 138 -9.94 17.84 -14.83
N HIS A 139 -10.65 18.03 -13.72
CA HIS A 139 -11.83 18.89 -13.66
C HIS A 139 -11.49 20.37 -13.85
N LYS A 140 -10.32 20.83 -13.34
CA LYS A 140 -9.87 22.21 -13.54
C LYS A 140 -9.57 22.51 -15.01
N LEU A 141 -8.99 21.56 -15.74
CA LEU A 141 -8.75 21.68 -17.17
C LEU A 141 -10.05 21.63 -17.97
N GLY A 142 -11.06 20.92 -17.46
CA GLY A 142 -12.39 20.86 -18.03
C GLY A 142 -12.43 20.28 -19.44
N ARG A 143 -13.40 20.77 -20.26
CA ARG A 143 -13.57 20.37 -21.65
C ARG A 143 -12.75 21.22 -22.62
N ASP A 144 -12.11 22.26 -22.12
CA ASP A 144 -11.42 23.26 -22.95
C ASP A 144 -10.08 22.75 -23.49
N TYR A 145 -9.58 21.63 -22.90
CA TYR A 145 -8.29 21.04 -23.26
C TYR A 145 -8.43 19.61 -23.74
N ASN A 146 -7.75 19.29 -24.83
CA ASN A 146 -7.60 17.91 -25.29
C ASN A 146 -6.36 17.29 -24.63
N LEU A 147 -6.57 16.56 -23.53
CA LEU A 147 -5.48 15.91 -22.78
C LEU A 147 -4.84 14.82 -23.63
N LYS A 148 -3.54 14.93 -23.86
CA LYS A 148 -2.72 13.96 -24.60
C LYS A 148 -2.02 12.97 -23.71
N SER A 149 -1.58 13.39 -22.53
CA SER A 149 -0.85 12.53 -21.58
C SER A 149 -1.33 12.81 -20.16
N PHE A 150 -1.43 11.74 -19.39
CA PHE A 150 -1.63 11.77 -17.95
C PHE A 150 -0.62 10.86 -17.28
N GLU A 151 0.24 11.45 -16.46
CA GLU A 151 1.24 10.73 -15.69
C GLU A 151 1.12 11.08 -14.21
N SER A 152 1.02 10.07 -13.36
CA SER A 152 0.91 10.24 -11.90
C SER A 152 1.94 9.37 -11.18
N TYR A 153 2.71 9.99 -10.31
CA TYR A 153 3.73 9.31 -9.53
C TYR A 153 3.48 9.51 -8.04
N THR A 154 3.53 8.41 -7.30
CA THR A 154 3.33 8.40 -5.84
C THR A 154 4.47 7.67 -5.16
N GLY A 155 5.00 8.22 -4.07
CA GLY A 155 6.06 7.58 -3.29
C GLY A 155 6.03 7.97 -1.82
N GLY A 156 6.14 6.98 -0.93
CA GLY A 156 6.44 7.22 0.48
C GLY A 156 7.94 7.35 0.65
N LEU A 157 8.46 8.57 0.65
CA LEU A 157 9.88 8.88 0.72
C LEU A 157 10.24 9.52 2.07
N LEU A 158 11.51 9.40 2.46
CA LEU A 158 12.04 10.16 3.59
C LEU A 158 12.12 11.64 3.22
N THR A 159 11.88 12.50 4.19
CA THR A 159 12.08 13.94 4.01
C THR A 159 13.56 14.23 3.74
N PRO A 160 13.92 15.33 3.05
CA PRO A 160 15.31 15.64 2.71
C PRO A 160 16.26 15.67 3.92
N ASN A 161 15.76 16.06 5.09
CA ASN A 161 16.55 16.14 6.33
C ASN A 161 16.65 14.80 7.06
N SER A 162 15.94 13.75 6.60
CA SER A 162 16.02 12.42 7.19
C SER A 162 17.10 11.59 6.50
N LYS A 163 17.84 10.81 7.31
CA LYS A 163 18.84 9.89 6.79
C LYS A 163 18.35 8.45 6.94
N SER A 164 18.70 7.62 5.96
CA SER A 164 18.59 6.16 6.08
C SER A 164 19.98 5.54 6.05
N TYR A 165 20.07 4.27 6.49
CA TYR A 165 21.33 3.53 6.51
C TYR A 165 21.67 2.84 5.17
N ASN A 166 20.83 3.02 4.15
CA ASN A 166 21.04 2.41 2.84
C ASN A 166 21.28 3.49 1.76
N PRO A 167 22.08 3.17 0.71
CA PRO A 167 22.50 4.15 -0.29
C PRO A 167 21.36 4.70 -1.16
N TRP A 168 20.23 4.02 -1.25
CA TRP A 168 19.05 4.50 -1.98
C TRP A 168 18.04 5.26 -1.09
N ASN A 169 18.45 5.61 0.12
CA ASN A 169 17.69 6.44 1.08
C ASN A 169 16.22 6.03 1.25
N TYR A 170 15.96 4.74 1.48
CA TYR A 170 14.61 4.21 1.68
C TYR A 170 14.42 3.62 3.08
N LYS A 171 13.23 3.83 3.66
CA LYS A 171 12.83 3.27 4.95
C LYS A 171 11.41 2.69 4.85
N PHE A 172 11.20 1.51 5.42
CA PHE A 172 9.86 0.93 5.56
C PHE A 172 9.06 1.71 6.61
N THR A 173 8.18 2.59 6.14
CA THR A 173 7.32 3.43 6.99
C THR A 173 5.92 2.86 7.16
N TRP A 174 5.58 1.82 6.40
CA TRP A 174 4.30 1.13 6.39
C TRP A 174 4.50 -0.39 6.23
N ASN A 175 3.53 -1.13 5.72
CA ASN A 175 3.60 -2.58 5.59
C ASN A 175 4.78 -3.01 4.68
N SER A 176 5.85 -3.54 5.29
CA SER A 176 7.06 -3.96 4.59
C SER A 176 6.81 -5.08 3.57
N LYS A 177 5.90 -6.02 3.85
CA LYS A 177 5.54 -7.09 2.91
C LYS A 177 4.97 -6.52 1.61
N ASN A 178 4.10 -5.52 1.69
CA ASN A 178 3.54 -4.88 0.50
C ASN A 178 4.60 -4.15 -0.31
N VAL A 179 5.62 -3.58 0.32
CA VAL A 179 6.75 -2.96 -0.39
C VAL A 179 7.61 -4.02 -1.07
N ILE A 180 7.92 -5.12 -0.39
CA ILE A 180 8.72 -6.22 -0.93
C ILE A 180 8.03 -6.84 -2.15
N LEU A 181 6.71 -6.99 -2.10
CA LEU A 181 5.92 -7.56 -3.18
C LEU A 181 5.45 -6.54 -4.23
N ALA A 182 5.84 -5.26 -4.08
CA ALA A 182 5.46 -4.23 -5.05
C ALA A 182 5.99 -4.60 -6.45
N GLY A 183 5.10 -4.56 -7.42
CA GLY A 183 5.42 -4.95 -8.80
C GLY A 183 5.34 -6.44 -9.12
N SER A 184 5.17 -7.35 -8.14
CA SER A 184 5.14 -8.80 -8.36
C SER A 184 4.08 -9.28 -9.37
N GLN A 185 3.04 -8.49 -9.61
CA GLN A 185 1.99 -8.75 -10.60
C GLN A 185 2.28 -8.13 -11.98
N GLY A 186 3.44 -7.51 -12.15
CA GLY A 186 3.74 -6.74 -13.33
C GLY A 186 3.03 -5.37 -13.36
N ALA A 187 3.14 -4.69 -14.51
CA ALA A 187 2.45 -3.43 -14.76
C ALA A 187 1.91 -3.36 -16.18
N ILE A 188 0.83 -2.60 -16.37
CA ILE A 188 0.24 -2.35 -17.67
C ILE A 188 -0.14 -0.87 -17.75
N TYR A 189 0.25 -0.20 -18.84
CA TYR A 189 -0.05 1.21 -19.07
C TYR A 189 -0.19 1.52 -20.56
N LEU A 190 -0.63 2.73 -20.88
CA LEU A 190 -0.73 3.24 -22.24
C LEU A 190 0.41 4.21 -22.50
N GLU A 191 1.15 4.02 -23.59
CA GLU A 191 2.24 4.89 -24.02
C GLU A 191 2.12 5.11 -25.53
N ASN A 192 1.90 6.36 -25.96
CA ASN A 192 1.72 6.74 -27.36
C ASN A 192 0.68 5.84 -28.07
N LYS A 193 -0.50 5.70 -27.48
CA LYS A 193 -1.63 4.85 -27.94
C LYS A 193 -1.36 3.35 -27.95
N LYS A 194 -0.17 2.90 -27.50
CA LYS A 194 0.19 1.50 -27.44
C LYS A 194 0.11 0.99 -26.01
N LYS A 195 -0.51 -0.18 -25.84
CA LYS A 195 -0.53 -0.87 -24.56
C LYS A 195 0.81 -1.50 -24.28
N VAL A 196 1.48 -1.07 -23.20
CA VAL A 196 2.74 -1.63 -22.73
C VAL A 196 2.45 -2.52 -21.53
N LYS A 197 2.98 -3.72 -21.54
CA LYS A 197 2.92 -4.68 -20.43
C LYS A 197 4.34 -5.01 -19.99
N LEU A 198 4.61 -4.88 -18.70
CA LEU A 198 5.90 -5.22 -18.09
C LEU A 198 5.69 -6.39 -17.12
N SER A 199 6.57 -7.36 -17.18
CA SER A 199 6.72 -8.41 -16.16
C SER A 199 7.42 -7.85 -14.90
N TYR A 200 7.47 -8.66 -13.84
CA TYR A 200 8.09 -8.24 -12.58
C TYR A 200 9.57 -7.86 -12.73
N ASP A 201 10.31 -8.62 -13.51
CA ASP A 201 11.74 -8.41 -13.77
C ASP A 201 12.03 -7.25 -14.73
N GLU A 202 11.01 -6.75 -15.46
CA GLU A 202 11.18 -5.62 -16.38
C GLU A 202 10.85 -4.28 -15.71
N ILE A 203 9.98 -4.26 -14.70
CA ILE A 203 9.49 -3.02 -14.07
C ILE A 203 10.64 -2.12 -13.59
N PHE A 204 11.63 -2.70 -12.92
CA PHE A 204 12.74 -1.95 -12.33
C PHE A 204 13.87 -1.62 -13.33
N ASN A 205 13.79 -2.16 -14.55
CA ASN A 205 14.69 -1.81 -15.65
C ASN A 205 14.15 -0.68 -16.52
N LYS A 206 12.81 -0.53 -16.62
CA LYS A 206 12.16 0.55 -17.37
C LYS A 206 11.72 1.65 -16.41
N ILE A 207 12.63 2.57 -16.13
CA ILE A 207 12.41 3.70 -15.19
C ILE A 207 12.36 5.02 -15.95
N ASN A 208 11.57 5.96 -15.43
CA ASN A 208 11.57 7.36 -15.84
C ASN A 208 12.33 8.17 -14.79
N LEU A 209 13.17 9.10 -15.23
CA LEU A 209 13.78 10.07 -14.33
C LEU A 209 12.85 11.27 -14.20
N ILE A 210 12.44 11.56 -12.98
CA ILE A 210 11.50 12.62 -12.64
C ILE A 210 12.23 13.69 -11.84
N GLU A 211 12.37 14.86 -12.42
CA GLU A 211 12.89 16.02 -11.71
C GLU A 211 11.76 16.74 -10.98
N ILE A 212 11.94 16.93 -9.68
CA ILE A 212 11.01 17.68 -8.85
C ILE A 212 11.74 18.93 -8.36
N PRO A 213 11.28 20.15 -8.72
CA PRO A 213 11.92 21.39 -8.31
C PRO A 213 12.17 21.41 -6.80
N GLN A 214 13.37 21.83 -6.39
CA GLN A 214 13.86 21.91 -5.02
C GLN A 214 14.05 20.57 -4.27
N LEU A 215 13.60 19.45 -4.82
CA LEU A 215 13.74 18.12 -4.20
C LEU A 215 14.75 17.22 -4.91
N GLY A 216 15.04 17.49 -6.20
CA GLY A 216 16.02 16.74 -7.00
C GLY A 216 15.39 15.74 -7.96
N VAL A 217 16.21 14.78 -8.41
CA VAL A 217 15.84 13.78 -9.41
C VAL A 217 15.53 12.44 -8.74
N PHE A 218 14.39 11.87 -9.10
CA PHE A 218 13.87 10.61 -8.59
C PHE A 218 13.73 9.59 -9.71
N GLU A 219 13.58 8.32 -9.34
CA GLU A 219 13.23 7.22 -10.23
C GLU A 219 11.74 6.92 -10.13
N GLY A 220 11.06 6.91 -11.28
CA GLY A 220 9.68 6.48 -11.42
C GLY A 220 9.59 5.16 -12.18
N TYR A 221 8.92 4.15 -11.64
CA TYR A 221 8.63 2.89 -12.32
C TYR A 221 7.14 2.59 -12.33
N ALA A 222 6.69 1.82 -13.34
CA ALA A 222 5.28 1.54 -13.56
C ALA A 222 4.64 0.79 -12.37
N ASN A 223 3.43 1.22 -11.98
CA ASN A 223 2.68 0.65 -10.86
C ASN A 223 1.39 0.00 -11.31
N ARG A 224 1.31 -1.33 -11.24
CA ARG A 224 0.11 -2.12 -11.48
C ARG A 224 -0.57 -1.85 -12.83
N ASP A 225 -1.89 -2.00 -12.89
CA ASP A 225 -2.71 -1.75 -14.07
C ASP A 225 -3.19 -0.29 -14.08
N SER A 226 -2.59 0.53 -14.96
CA SER A 226 -3.00 1.91 -15.20
C SER A 226 -4.20 1.99 -16.16
N ILE A 227 -4.41 0.98 -17.03
CA ILE A 227 -5.43 1.02 -18.09
C ILE A 227 -6.86 1.15 -17.53
N LYS A 228 -7.13 0.53 -16.39
CA LYS A 228 -8.43 0.61 -15.72
C LYS A 228 -8.86 2.05 -15.38
N TYR A 229 -7.90 2.97 -15.28
CA TYR A 229 -8.17 4.38 -14.97
C TYR A 229 -8.58 5.22 -16.18
N LEU A 230 -8.49 4.67 -17.41
CA LEU A 230 -9.08 5.32 -18.59
C LEU A 230 -10.59 5.58 -18.40
N ASP A 231 -11.30 4.59 -17.90
CA ASP A 231 -12.73 4.72 -17.62
C ASP A 231 -12.99 5.53 -16.33
N ILE A 232 -12.23 5.27 -15.25
CA ILE A 232 -12.41 5.90 -13.95
C ILE A 232 -12.19 7.42 -14.03
N TYR A 233 -11.20 7.87 -14.79
CA TYR A 233 -10.88 9.29 -14.98
C TYR A 233 -11.56 9.92 -16.21
N ASN A 234 -12.34 9.10 -16.96
CA ASN A 234 -12.96 9.50 -18.23
C ASN A 234 -11.95 10.04 -19.27
N LEU A 235 -10.82 9.35 -19.40
CA LEU A 235 -9.69 9.71 -20.28
C LEU A 235 -9.55 8.74 -21.47
N LYS A 236 -10.68 8.31 -22.08
CA LYS A 236 -10.68 7.28 -23.14
C LYS A 236 -9.88 7.65 -24.40
N ASN A 237 -9.72 8.92 -24.70
CA ASN A 237 -9.05 9.42 -25.91
C ASN A 237 -7.61 9.88 -25.67
N ILE A 238 -7.03 9.57 -24.51
CA ILE A 238 -5.66 9.96 -24.18
C ILE A 238 -4.63 9.07 -24.89
N ASP A 239 -3.50 9.67 -25.27
CA ASP A 239 -2.43 8.93 -25.96
C ASP A 239 -1.52 8.18 -24.96
N THR A 240 -1.31 8.75 -23.78
CA THR A 240 -0.47 8.17 -22.72
C THR A 240 -1.20 8.24 -21.37
N LEU A 241 -1.26 7.10 -20.67
CA LEU A 241 -1.76 7.03 -19.31
C LEU A 241 -0.85 6.15 -18.49
N PHE A 242 -0.14 6.77 -17.54
CA PHE A 242 0.87 6.13 -16.73
C PHE A 242 0.64 6.42 -15.24
N ARG A 243 0.68 5.38 -14.42
CA ARG A 243 0.78 5.53 -12.96
C ARG A 243 2.03 4.82 -12.48
N GLY A 244 2.83 5.54 -11.73
CA GLY A 244 4.15 5.09 -11.28
C GLY A 244 4.37 5.22 -9.79
N THR A 245 5.37 4.47 -9.33
CA THR A 245 5.90 4.59 -7.98
C THR A 245 7.19 5.38 -8.02
N LEU A 246 7.31 6.39 -7.15
CA LEU A 246 8.48 7.25 -7.04
C LEU A 246 9.45 6.75 -5.98
N ARG A 247 10.75 6.75 -6.30
CA ARG A 247 11.84 6.35 -5.40
C ARG A 247 13.05 7.26 -5.59
N ASN A 248 13.95 7.29 -4.59
CA ASN A 248 15.25 7.91 -4.73
C ASN A 248 16.11 7.15 -5.72
N ARG A 249 17.07 7.83 -6.34
CA ARG A 249 17.99 7.23 -7.29
C ARG A 249 18.75 6.05 -6.70
N GLY A 250 18.96 5.02 -7.51
CA GLY A 250 19.62 3.78 -7.13
C GLY A 250 18.70 2.72 -6.53
N PHE A 251 17.46 3.08 -6.14
CA PHE A 251 16.50 2.12 -5.60
C PHE A 251 16.17 1.02 -6.60
N SER A 252 15.83 1.39 -7.83
CA SER A 252 15.37 0.43 -8.85
C SER A 252 16.45 -0.59 -9.21
N SER A 253 17.69 -0.16 -9.35
CA SER A 253 18.82 -1.07 -9.60
C SER A 253 19.04 -2.05 -8.47
N ALA A 254 19.04 -1.56 -7.22
CA ALA A 254 19.18 -2.42 -6.04
C ALA A 254 18.02 -3.39 -5.90
N TRP A 255 16.77 -2.90 -6.10
CA TRP A 255 15.59 -3.75 -6.00
C TRP A 255 15.52 -4.81 -7.09
N ASN A 256 15.90 -4.46 -8.32
CA ASN A 256 16.01 -5.41 -9.42
C ASN A 256 16.98 -6.56 -9.10
N LEU A 257 18.09 -6.25 -8.42
CA LEU A 257 19.00 -7.29 -7.95
C LEU A 257 18.31 -8.24 -6.95
N LEU A 258 17.57 -7.70 -5.97
CA LEU A 258 16.83 -8.52 -4.99
C LEU A 258 15.78 -9.42 -5.67
N VAL A 259 15.08 -8.89 -6.69
CA VAL A 259 14.11 -9.64 -7.51
C VAL A 259 14.81 -10.79 -8.25
N LYS A 260 15.90 -10.51 -8.97
CA LYS A 260 16.68 -11.51 -9.71
C LYS A 260 17.32 -12.57 -8.81
N LEU A 261 17.63 -12.23 -7.56
CA LEU A 261 18.08 -13.17 -6.54
C LEU A 261 16.94 -14.00 -5.94
N GLY A 262 15.68 -13.71 -6.26
CA GLY A 262 14.50 -14.37 -5.67
C GLY A 262 14.27 -14.04 -4.19
N LEU A 263 14.86 -12.95 -3.69
CA LEU A 263 14.73 -12.54 -2.29
C LEU A 263 13.39 -11.84 -1.98
N THR A 264 12.62 -11.54 -3.01
CA THR A 264 11.27 -10.98 -2.93
C THR A 264 10.17 -12.05 -3.09
N ASP A 265 10.54 -13.32 -3.21
CA ASP A 265 9.62 -14.45 -3.32
C ASP A 265 9.06 -14.83 -1.95
N ASP A 266 7.73 -14.69 -1.77
CA ASP A 266 7.02 -15.07 -0.53
C ASP A 266 6.28 -16.41 -0.63
N LYS A 267 6.44 -17.14 -1.74
CA LYS A 267 5.75 -18.41 -2.00
C LYS A 267 6.61 -19.62 -1.66
N THR A 268 7.92 -19.52 -1.92
CA THR A 268 8.85 -20.63 -1.65
C THR A 268 9.23 -20.66 -0.17
N SER A 269 8.85 -21.74 0.51
CA SER A 269 9.27 -21.93 1.90
C SER A 269 10.76 -22.25 1.96
N VAL A 270 11.40 -21.71 2.99
CA VAL A 270 12.80 -22.02 3.32
C VAL A 270 12.80 -22.83 4.59
N ASN A 271 13.49 -24.00 4.57
CA ASN A 271 13.67 -24.78 5.78
C ASN A 271 14.41 -23.95 6.83
N LYS A 272 13.69 -23.60 7.88
CA LYS A 272 14.26 -22.84 9.01
C LYS A 272 15.11 -23.80 9.85
N SER A 273 16.45 -23.65 9.84
CA SER A 273 17.26 -24.10 10.94
C SER A 273 17.40 -22.95 11.95
N LEU A 274 17.34 -23.27 13.24
CA LEU A 274 17.51 -22.28 14.32
C LEU A 274 18.85 -21.52 14.24
N ASN A 275 19.83 -22.07 13.52
CA ASN A 275 21.20 -21.55 13.40
C ASN A 275 21.50 -21.01 11.97
N MET A 276 20.48 -20.71 11.15
CA MET A 276 20.69 -20.21 9.81
C MET A 276 21.14 -18.75 9.82
N THR A 277 22.39 -18.49 9.42
CA THR A 277 22.89 -17.13 9.17
C THR A 277 22.39 -16.60 7.84
N TYR A 278 22.40 -15.25 7.66
CA TYR A 278 22.08 -14.63 6.36
C TYR A 278 22.97 -15.15 5.23
N ASN A 279 24.25 -15.40 5.50
CA ASN A 279 25.20 -15.98 4.56
C ASN A 279 24.75 -17.37 4.10
N ASN A 280 24.41 -18.25 5.03
CA ASN A 280 23.94 -19.60 4.74
C ASN A 280 22.59 -19.58 3.99
N PHE A 281 21.70 -18.67 4.36
CA PHE A 281 20.45 -18.46 3.65
C PHE A 281 20.68 -18.05 2.18
N LEU A 282 21.51 -17.06 1.91
CA LEU A 282 21.84 -16.64 0.56
C LEU A 282 22.53 -17.75 -0.25
N LYS A 283 23.48 -18.45 0.35
CA LYS A 283 24.17 -19.58 -0.29
C LYS A 283 23.20 -20.71 -0.64
N SER A 284 22.29 -21.06 0.24
CA SER A 284 21.34 -22.14 0.01
C SER A 284 20.25 -21.75 -1.01
N LYS A 285 19.64 -20.57 -0.85
CA LYS A 285 18.51 -20.14 -1.70
C LYS A 285 18.97 -19.70 -3.09
N VAL A 286 20.07 -18.96 -3.17
CA VAL A 286 20.47 -18.26 -4.41
C VAL A 286 21.56 -19.01 -5.18
N PHE A 287 22.53 -19.56 -4.49
CA PHE A 287 23.76 -20.07 -5.08
C PHE A 287 23.94 -21.58 -4.96
N LYS A 288 22.89 -22.32 -4.54
CA LYS A 288 22.90 -23.78 -4.43
C LYS A 288 24.13 -24.30 -3.66
N ASN A 289 24.43 -23.69 -2.53
CA ASN A 289 25.54 -24.05 -1.64
C ASN A 289 26.95 -23.95 -2.24
N LYS A 290 27.20 -23.08 -3.20
CA LYS A 290 28.55 -22.79 -3.68
C LYS A 290 29.45 -22.32 -2.55
N LYS A 291 30.72 -22.77 -2.54
CA LYS A 291 31.71 -22.44 -1.50
C LYS A 291 32.30 -21.02 -1.65
N GLU A 292 32.14 -20.41 -2.81
CA GLU A 292 32.68 -19.09 -3.11
C GLU A 292 32.08 -17.97 -2.24
N ASP A 293 32.76 -16.85 -2.17
CA ASP A 293 32.29 -15.65 -1.50
C ASP A 293 31.04 -15.09 -2.18
N ILE A 294 30.06 -14.66 -1.38
CA ILE A 294 28.77 -14.16 -1.88
C ILE A 294 28.96 -12.92 -2.77
N GLN A 295 29.88 -12.01 -2.41
CA GLN A 295 30.10 -10.80 -3.19
C GLN A 295 30.60 -11.15 -4.58
N LYS A 296 31.57 -12.08 -4.67
CA LYS A 296 32.08 -12.59 -5.96
C LYS A 296 31.00 -13.28 -6.76
N LEU A 297 30.15 -14.09 -6.12
CA LEU A 297 29.03 -14.77 -6.78
C LEU A 297 27.99 -13.78 -7.32
N ILE A 298 27.66 -12.73 -6.58
CA ILE A 298 26.76 -11.66 -7.03
C ILE A 298 27.39 -10.90 -8.19
N SER A 299 28.63 -10.45 -8.05
CA SER A 299 29.35 -9.70 -9.09
C SER A 299 29.44 -10.48 -10.40
N SER A 300 29.82 -11.78 -10.35
CA SER A 300 29.91 -12.62 -11.54
C SER A 300 28.57 -12.91 -12.19
N LYS A 301 27.51 -13.18 -11.38
CA LYS A 301 26.20 -13.52 -11.90
C LYS A 301 25.47 -12.34 -12.56
N PHE A 302 25.73 -11.12 -12.09
CA PHE A 302 24.99 -9.92 -12.51
C PHE A 302 25.87 -8.85 -13.18
N ASN A 303 27.14 -9.16 -13.47
CA ASN A 303 28.12 -8.22 -14.06
C ASN A 303 28.19 -6.89 -13.29
N ILE A 304 28.16 -6.95 -11.98
CA ILE A 304 28.30 -5.77 -11.11
C ILE A 304 29.76 -5.63 -10.74
N LYS A 305 30.35 -4.46 -11.05
CA LYS A 305 31.73 -4.11 -10.68
C LYS A 305 31.79 -3.58 -9.27
#